data_b44b584bde35530b2a27193e8781ad8b
#
_entry.id   b44b584bde35530b2a27193e8781ad8b
#
_cell.length_a   1.000
_cell.length_b   1.000
_cell.length_c   1.000
_cell.angle_alpha   90.00
_cell.angle_beta   90.00
_cell.angle_gamma   90.00
#
_symmetry.space_group_name_H-M   'P 1'
#
loop_
_entity.id
_entity.type
_entity.pdbx_description
1 polymer ?
#
loop_
_entity_poly.entity_id
_entity_poly.type
_entity_poly.pdbx_seq_one_letter_code
_entity_poly.pdbx_strand_id
1 'polypeptide(L)'
;MRGTKLTAIAGAIAAGAALAVGSAAVAQQQDFSKVEIDAVKVTDNMYMLVGAGGNTTIQFGPEGVLVVDTSFAPMSEKILAQIKKLSNQPIRYVVDTHVHGDHIGGNAAIAKAGRTRAGGNVVGDLGNGATNQAAIIAHENVLTRLSAPPPQGQEQVAFDNWPTETFIGNKKEMIFNGEAVQILHEDAAHTDGDSLVMFRRNDVISTGDLFTTVMYPFIDEANGGTINGYINALNAILDLTVASNVNEGGTMVIPGHGRLSDEQDVIEYRDMATIVRDRIREYVKRGMTLDQVKAKKPTLDWDRRYGDGFIKPDAFVEVIYKQMAAEKAAAAPAPATKGKAQTKSKGSGE
;
A
#
# COMPACT_ATOMS: atom_id res chain seq x y z
N MET A 1 30.34 -23.92 -46.78
CA MET A 1 29.02 -23.52 -46.20
C MET A 1 29.02 -23.93 -44.73
N ARG A 2 29.26 -22.99 -43.82
CA ARG A 2 29.21 -23.24 -42.39
C ARG A 2 28.08 -22.44 -41.82
N GLY A 3 27.00 -23.11 -41.38
CA GLY A 3 25.85 -22.53 -40.77
C GLY A 3 26.13 -22.14 -39.29
N THR A 4 26.01 -20.89 -38.99
CA THR A 4 26.06 -20.33 -37.64
C THR A 4 24.73 -20.54 -36.96
N LYS A 5 24.72 -21.30 -35.85
CA LYS A 5 23.54 -21.46 -34.98
C LYS A 5 23.42 -20.21 -34.08
N LEU A 6 22.37 -19.44 -34.25
CA LEU A 6 21.91 -18.47 -33.24
C LEU A 6 21.23 -19.22 -32.11
N THR A 7 21.81 -19.15 -30.94
CA THR A 7 21.19 -19.61 -29.70
C THR A 7 20.37 -18.42 -29.12
N ALA A 8 19.06 -18.57 -29.15
CA ALA A 8 18.14 -17.63 -28.54
C ALA A 8 18.21 -17.79 -27.02
N ILE A 9 18.52 -16.70 -26.32
CA ILE A 9 18.37 -16.59 -24.87
C ILE A 9 16.91 -16.19 -24.63
N ALA A 10 16.09 -17.17 -24.33
CA ALA A 10 14.76 -16.98 -23.77
C ALA A 10 14.78 -17.49 -22.34
N GLY A 11 14.72 -16.58 -21.39
CA GLY A 11 14.68 -16.98 -20.00
C GLY A 11 14.60 -15.78 -19.08
N ALA A 12 13.50 -15.68 -18.36
CA ALA A 12 13.22 -14.86 -17.20
C ALA A 12 12.23 -13.69 -17.39
N ILE A 13 11.00 -13.99 -17.78
CA ILE A 13 9.82 -13.17 -17.43
C ILE A 13 8.70 -14.16 -17.09
N ALA A 14 8.65 -14.69 -15.89
CA ALA A 14 7.55 -15.57 -15.46
C ALA A 14 7.28 -15.58 -13.94
N ALA A 15 7.91 -14.73 -13.14
CA ALA A 15 7.71 -14.75 -11.68
C ALA A 15 6.85 -13.62 -11.12
N GLY A 16 6.59 -12.56 -11.89
CA GLY A 16 5.76 -11.42 -11.43
C GLY A 16 4.25 -11.64 -11.54
N ALA A 17 3.80 -12.58 -12.39
CA ALA A 17 2.37 -12.77 -12.66
C ALA A 17 1.64 -13.64 -11.60
N ALA A 18 2.36 -14.37 -10.76
CA ALA A 18 1.75 -15.35 -9.85
C ALA A 18 1.15 -14.73 -8.56
N LEU A 19 1.62 -13.56 -8.12
CA LEU A 19 1.14 -12.93 -6.88
C LEU A 19 -0.13 -12.09 -7.08
N ALA A 20 -0.27 -11.44 -8.23
CA ALA A 20 -1.50 -10.69 -8.55
C ALA A 20 -2.71 -11.60 -8.80
N VAL A 21 -2.48 -12.85 -9.25
CA VAL A 21 -3.54 -13.86 -9.40
C VAL A 21 -4.06 -14.35 -8.05
N GLY A 22 -3.22 -14.28 -6.99
CA GLY A 22 -3.61 -14.71 -5.64
C GLY A 22 -4.73 -13.87 -5.02
N SER A 23 -4.69 -12.54 -5.14
CA SER A 23 -5.70 -11.66 -4.53
C SER A 23 -7.06 -11.74 -5.23
N ALA A 24 -7.10 -11.84 -6.56
CA ALA A 24 -8.35 -12.06 -7.30
C ALA A 24 -8.93 -13.46 -7.07
N ALA A 25 -8.09 -14.50 -6.95
CA ALA A 25 -8.53 -15.87 -6.72
C ALA A 25 -9.04 -16.09 -5.27
N VAL A 26 -8.48 -15.40 -4.28
CA VAL A 26 -8.98 -15.45 -2.89
C VAL A 26 -10.33 -14.75 -2.78
N ALA A 27 -10.51 -13.60 -3.43
CA ALA A 27 -11.80 -12.90 -3.47
C ALA A 27 -12.92 -13.75 -4.11
N GLN A 28 -12.58 -14.61 -5.07
CA GLN A 28 -13.54 -15.45 -5.78
C GLN A 28 -14.02 -16.67 -4.96
N GLN A 29 -13.35 -17.04 -3.86
CA GLN A 29 -13.73 -18.15 -2.97
C GLN A 29 -14.40 -17.70 -1.66
N GLN A 30 -14.35 -16.39 -1.33
CA GLN A 30 -14.92 -15.89 -0.09
C GLN A 30 -16.42 -15.63 -0.22
N ASP A 31 -17.23 -16.24 0.67
CA ASP A 31 -18.66 -15.96 0.76
C ASP A 31 -18.90 -14.68 1.58
N PHE A 32 -18.85 -13.54 0.90
CA PHE A 32 -19.05 -12.22 1.51
C PHE A 32 -20.42 -12.06 2.17
N SER A 33 -21.41 -12.89 1.82
CA SER A 33 -22.74 -12.80 2.41
C SER A 33 -22.72 -13.08 3.91
N LYS A 34 -21.82 -13.95 4.35
CA LYS A 34 -21.64 -14.37 5.75
C LYS A 34 -20.70 -13.47 6.56
N VAL A 35 -19.96 -12.60 5.90
CA VAL A 35 -19.05 -11.69 6.59
C VAL A 35 -19.84 -10.59 7.27
N GLU A 36 -19.67 -10.42 8.56
CA GLU A 36 -20.19 -9.27 9.30
C GLU A 36 -19.15 -8.19 9.39
N ILE A 37 -19.58 -6.95 9.64
CA ILE A 37 -18.68 -5.82 9.90
C ILE A 37 -18.76 -5.48 11.37
N ASP A 38 -17.62 -5.57 12.03
CA ASP A 38 -17.44 -5.07 13.39
C ASP A 38 -17.06 -3.59 13.35
N ALA A 39 -17.75 -2.76 14.15
CA ALA A 39 -17.45 -1.35 14.29
C ALA A 39 -16.71 -1.10 15.62
N VAL A 40 -15.40 -0.96 15.55
CA VAL A 40 -14.53 -0.69 16.69
C VAL A 40 -14.46 0.81 16.92
N LYS A 41 -14.91 1.28 18.10
CA LYS A 41 -14.80 2.70 18.46
C LYS A 41 -13.34 3.05 18.70
N VAL A 42 -12.84 4.09 18.02
CA VAL A 42 -11.49 4.62 18.19
C VAL A 42 -11.53 5.89 19.07
N THR A 43 -12.35 6.87 18.67
CA THR A 43 -12.62 8.08 19.46
C THR A 43 -14.13 8.36 19.48
N ASP A 44 -14.56 9.52 19.99
CA ASP A 44 -15.99 9.83 20.03
C ASP A 44 -16.64 9.99 18.65
N ASN A 45 -15.85 10.34 17.64
CA ASN A 45 -16.32 10.57 16.28
C ASN A 45 -15.51 9.78 15.23
N MET A 46 -14.75 8.77 15.65
CA MET A 46 -14.01 7.89 14.75
C MET A 46 -14.22 6.41 15.08
N TYR A 47 -14.35 5.61 14.03
CA TYR A 47 -14.48 4.16 14.10
C TYR A 47 -13.59 3.48 13.05
N MET A 48 -13.09 2.32 13.41
CA MET A 48 -12.50 1.35 12.49
C MET A 48 -13.54 0.27 12.20
N LEU A 49 -13.89 0.07 10.94
CA LEU A 49 -14.74 -1.04 10.50
C LEU A 49 -13.85 -2.19 10.06
N VAL A 50 -14.11 -3.36 10.62
CA VAL A 50 -13.36 -4.60 10.36
C VAL A 50 -14.30 -5.62 9.72
N GLY A 51 -13.87 -6.20 8.61
CA GLY A 51 -14.66 -7.20 7.88
C GLY A 51 -13.77 -8.05 6.98
N ALA A 52 -14.18 -8.22 5.72
CA ALA A 52 -13.33 -8.81 4.69
C ALA A 52 -12.60 -7.69 3.92
N GLY A 53 -11.35 -7.93 3.54
CA GLY A 53 -10.48 -6.91 2.93
C GLY A 53 -9.82 -6.01 3.95
N GLY A 54 -9.38 -4.84 3.51
CA GLY A 54 -8.77 -3.85 4.37
C GLY A 54 -9.76 -3.22 5.35
N ASN A 55 -9.24 -2.75 6.48
CA ASN A 55 -10.00 -1.96 7.44
C ASN A 55 -10.45 -0.65 6.81
N THR A 56 -11.67 -0.21 7.15
CA THR A 56 -12.19 1.08 6.73
C THR A 56 -12.23 2.03 7.92
N THR A 57 -11.63 3.22 7.79
CA THR A 57 -11.70 4.26 8.83
C THR A 57 -12.86 5.20 8.55
N ILE A 58 -13.68 5.46 9.57
CA ILE A 58 -14.79 6.42 9.51
C ILE A 58 -14.54 7.56 10.48
N GLN A 59 -14.52 8.78 9.96
CA GLN A 59 -14.57 10.01 10.77
C GLN A 59 -15.86 10.77 10.44
N PHE A 60 -16.61 11.18 11.42
CA PHE A 60 -17.87 11.90 11.21
C PHE A 60 -18.01 13.13 12.10
N GLY A 61 -18.82 14.08 11.67
CA GLY A 61 -19.11 15.31 12.39
C GLY A 61 -20.11 16.21 11.66
N PRO A 62 -20.24 17.48 12.03
CA PRO A 62 -21.26 18.38 11.48
C PRO A 62 -21.16 18.60 9.97
N GLU A 63 -19.97 18.51 9.38
CA GLU A 63 -19.76 18.76 7.96
C GLU A 63 -20.01 17.53 7.08
N GLY A 64 -20.05 16.32 7.67
CA GLY A 64 -20.26 15.07 6.95
C GLY A 64 -19.43 13.90 7.49
N VAL A 65 -19.29 12.90 6.64
CA VAL A 65 -18.48 11.70 6.89
C VAL A 65 -17.29 11.69 5.93
N LEU A 66 -16.10 11.36 6.44
CA LEU A 66 -14.92 11.02 5.70
C LEU A 66 -14.65 9.52 5.91
N VAL A 67 -14.38 8.83 4.83
CA VAL A 67 -14.08 7.39 4.78
C VAL A 67 -12.66 7.21 4.28
N VAL A 68 -11.81 6.43 4.98
CA VAL A 68 -10.51 6.02 4.46
C VAL A 68 -10.61 4.53 4.12
N ASP A 69 -10.37 4.21 2.88
CA ASP A 69 -10.54 2.91 2.24
C ASP A 69 -11.97 2.37 2.28
N THR A 70 -12.32 1.54 1.33
CA THR A 70 -13.70 1.09 1.10
C THR A 70 -13.85 -0.43 1.02
N SER A 71 -12.77 -1.17 1.32
CA SER A 71 -12.74 -2.62 1.29
C SER A 71 -13.11 -3.21 -0.10
N PHE A 72 -13.52 -4.44 -0.17
CA PHE A 72 -14.03 -5.09 -1.40
C PHE A 72 -15.41 -4.59 -1.79
N ALA A 73 -15.70 -4.53 -3.09
CA ALA A 73 -17.01 -4.13 -3.61
C ALA A 73 -18.23 -4.84 -2.96
N PRO A 74 -18.21 -6.18 -2.72
CA PRO A 74 -19.33 -6.85 -2.06
C PRO A 74 -19.60 -6.41 -0.61
N MET A 75 -18.67 -5.73 0.03
CA MET A 75 -18.81 -5.22 1.41
C MET A 75 -19.51 -3.86 1.48
N SER A 76 -19.65 -3.15 0.36
CA SER A 76 -20.11 -1.75 0.32
C SER A 76 -21.45 -1.52 1.02
N GLU A 77 -22.46 -2.36 0.78
CA GLU A 77 -23.77 -2.21 1.43
C GLU A 77 -23.68 -2.34 2.95
N LYS A 78 -22.83 -3.27 3.43
CA LYS A 78 -22.61 -3.50 4.87
C LYS A 78 -21.86 -2.33 5.50
N ILE A 79 -20.88 -1.78 4.81
CA ILE A 79 -20.14 -0.56 5.21
C ILE A 79 -21.11 0.62 5.30
N LEU A 80 -21.93 0.86 4.27
CA LEU A 80 -22.94 1.92 4.25
C LEU A 80 -23.95 1.77 5.39
N ALA A 81 -24.38 0.54 5.69
CA ALA A 81 -25.27 0.27 6.81
C ALA A 81 -24.63 0.62 8.17
N GLN A 82 -23.33 0.38 8.35
CA GLN A 82 -22.62 0.78 9.57
C GLN A 82 -22.45 2.30 9.63
N ILE A 83 -22.05 2.96 8.53
CA ILE A 83 -21.95 4.43 8.47
C ILE A 83 -23.27 5.07 8.87
N LYS A 84 -24.40 4.55 8.36
CA LYS A 84 -25.73 5.09 8.69
C LYS A 84 -26.11 4.94 10.17
N LYS A 85 -25.62 3.88 10.86
CA LYS A 85 -25.81 3.74 12.31
C LYS A 85 -25.00 4.78 13.10
N LEU A 86 -23.82 5.16 12.58
CA LEU A 86 -22.92 6.09 13.25
C LEU A 86 -23.29 7.55 12.98
N SER A 87 -23.76 7.88 11.76
CA SER A 87 -24.06 9.25 11.36
C SER A 87 -25.16 9.32 10.31
N ASN A 88 -26.03 10.34 10.44
CA ASN A 88 -27.02 10.70 9.40
C ASN A 88 -26.47 11.75 8.41
N GLN A 89 -25.24 12.19 8.60
CA GLN A 89 -24.61 13.15 7.71
C GLN A 89 -24.15 12.49 6.41
N PRO A 90 -24.11 13.21 5.29
CA PRO A 90 -23.68 12.65 4.01
C PRO A 90 -22.17 12.35 4.01
N ILE A 91 -21.78 11.29 3.31
CA ILE A 91 -20.38 11.03 2.99
C ILE A 91 -19.90 12.14 2.06
N ARG A 92 -18.78 12.79 2.42
CA ARG A 92 -18.20 13.90 1.66
C ARG A 92 -16.94 13.50 0.92
N TYR A 93 -16.14 12.67 1.56
CA TYR A 93 -14.84 12.25 1.07
C TYR A 93 -14.62 10.75 1.27
N VAL A 94 -14.03 10.15 0.27
CA VAL A 94 -13.35 8.86 0.34
C VAL A 94 -11.87 9.16 0.12
N VAL A 95 -10.99 8.61 0.94
CA VAL A 95 -9.53 8.71 0.76
C VAL A 95 -9.01 7.31 0.54
N ASP A 96 -8.38 7.07 -0.61
CA ASP A 96 -7.72 5.80 -0.90
C ASP A 96 -6.29 5.86 -0.39
N THR A 97 -5.90 4.90 0.44
CA THR A 97 -4.52 4.79 0.91
C THR A 97 -3.60 4.29 -0.19
N HIS A 98 -4.05 3.35 -1.03
CA HIS A 98 -3.28 2.77 -2.13
C HIS A 98 -4.19 2.07 -3.17
N VAL A 99 -3.60 1.38 -4.15
CA VAL A 99 -4.29 0.91 -5.36
C VAL A 99 -4.99 -0.46 -5.24
N HIS A 100 -4.82 -1.21 -4.15
CA HIS A 100 -5.32 -2.59 -4.08
C HIS A 100 -6.83 -2.70 -3.96
N GLY A 101 -7.39 -3.73 -4.60
CA GLY A 101 -8.84 -3.90 -4.74
C GLY A 101 -9.60 -4.16 -3.43
N ASP A 102 -8.94 -4.62 -2.39
CA ASP A 102 -9.51 -4.78 -1.05
C ASP A 102 -9.46 -3.49 -0.21
N HIS A 103 -8.99 -2.39 -0.79
CA HIS A 103 -9.04 -1.04 -0.23
C HIS A 103 -9.94 -0.11 -1.05
N ILE A 104 -9.94 -0.22 -2.39
CA ILE A 104 -10.68 0.67 -3.28
C ILE A 104 -11.93 0.04 -3.92
N GLY A 105 -12.16 -1.25 -3.68
CA GLY A 105 -13.23 -1.99 -4.39
C GLY A 105 -14.62 -1.43 -4.17
N GLY A 106 -14.89 -0.85 -3.01
CA GLY A 106 -16.16 -0.22 -2.67
C GLY A 106 -16.33 1.23 -3.10
N ASN A 107 -15.31 1.86 -3.69
CA ASN A 107 -15.29 3.31 -4.01
C ASN A 107 -16.53 3.78 -4.74
N ALA A 108 -16.90 3.13 -5.84
CA ALA A 108 -18.07 3.51 -6.64
C ALA A 108 -19.36 3.55 -5.83
N ALA A 109 -19.61 2.52 -5.03
CA ALA A 109 -20.83 2.41 -4.24
C ALA A 109 -20.85 3.42 -3.08
N ILE A 110 -19.73 3.56 -2.36
CA ILE A 110 -19.60 4.48 -1.22
C ILE A 110 -19.66 5.93 -1.69
N ALA A 111 -18.95 6.29 -2.76
CA ALA A 111 -18.97 7.65 -3.31
C ALA A 111 -20.37 8.03 -3.82
N LYS A 112 -21.04 7.12 -4.54
CA LYS A 112 -22.40 7.34 -5.06
C LYS A 112 -23.44 7.55 -3.96
N ALA A 113 -23.26 6.93 -2.79
CA ALA A 113 -24.12 7.15 -1.63
C ALA A 113 -23.88 8.49 -0.92
N GLY A 114 -22.76 9.16 -1.24
CA GLY A 114 -22.37 10.44 -0.68
C GLY A 114 -22.78 11.65 -1.53
N ARG A 115 -22.24 12.82 -1.16
CA ARG A 115 -22.45 14.10 -1.88
C ARG A 115 -21.21 14.97 -1.73
N THR A 116 -20.68 15.46 -2.83
CA THR A 116 -19.64 16.50 -2.79
C THR A 116 -20.15 17.75 -2.08
N ARG A 117 -19.30 18.41 -1.34
CA ARG A 117 -19.56 19.75 -0.84
C ARG A 117 -19.41 20.72 -2.03
N ALA A 118 -20.50 21.28 -2.53
CA ALA A 118 -20.42 22.30 -3.56
C ALA A 118 -19.59 23.47 -3.03
N GLY A 119 -18.37 23.62 -3.54
CA GLY A 119 -17.50 24.73 -3.21
C GLY A 119 -17.85 25.95 -4.04
N GLY A 120 -18.07 27.09 -3.39
CA GLY A 120 -18.20 28.38 -4.06
C GLY A 120 -19.61 28.73 -4.58
N ASN A 121 -19.70 29.91 -5.16
CA ASN A 121 -20.93 30.62 -5.61
C ASN A 121 -21.65 29.96 -6.81
N VAL A 122 -21.55 28.65 -6.99
CA VAL A 122 -22.31 27.94 -8.02
C VAL A 122 -23.71 27.68 -7.46
N VAL A 123 -24.57 28.65 -7.62
CA VAL A 123 -26.01 28.51 -7.41
C VAL A 123 -26.58 27.81 -8.65
N GLY A 124 -26.96 26.57 -8.50
CA GLY A 124 -27.65 25.81 -9.54
C GLY A 124 -27.12 24.39 -9.61
N ASP A 125 -28.01 23.45 -9.70
CA ASP A 125 -27.75 22.09 -10.13
C ASP A 125 -27.12 22.17 -11.52
N LEU A 126 -25.79 22.01 -11.59
CA LEU A 126 -25.06 21.93 -12.87
C LEU A 126 -25.34 20.58 -13.55
N GLY A 127 -26.60 20.22 -13.59
CA GLY A 127 -27.18 19.22 -14.47
C GLY A 127 -26.50 17.83 -14.40
N ASN A 128 -27.19 16.91 -13.77
CA ASN A 128 -27.10 15.47 -14.00
C ASN A 128 -25.73 14.79 -13.92
N GLY A 129 -25.36 14.33 -12.76
CA GLY A 129 -24.68 13.07 -12.59
C GLY A 129 -23.26 13.12 -12.04
N ALA A 130 -22.38 13.98 -12.48
CA ALA A 130 -20.95 13.90 -12.09
C ALA A 130 -20.60 14.63 -10.79
N THR A 131 -21.45 15.52 -10.28
CA THR A 131 -21.16 16.38 -9.12
C THR A 131 -21.90 15.98 -7.84
N ASN A 132 -22.65 14.90 -7.88
CA ASN A 132 -23.57 14.53 -6.80
C ASN A 132 -23.08 13.33 -5.97
N GLN A 133 -21.82 13.01 -6.02
CA GLN A 133 -21.21 11.92 -5.25
C GLN A 133 -20.08 12.45 -4.35
N ALA A 134 -19.64 11.68 -3.33
CA ALA A 134 -18.48 12.02 -2.54
C ALA A 134 -17.23 12.11 -3.43
N ALA A 135 -16.29 13.00 -3.11
CA ALA A 135 -15.00 13.04 -3.78
C ALA A 135 -14.15 11.83 -3.35
N ILE A 136 -13.50 11.16 -4.30
CA ILE A 136 -12.51 10.11 -4.06
C ILE A 136 -11.13 10.74 -4.22
N ILE A 137 -10.35 10.78 -3.15
CA ILE A 137 -9.05 11.44 -3.06
C ILE A 137 -7.96 10.38 -2.96
N ALA A 138 -6.92 10.48 -3.80
CA ALA A 138 -5.73 9.63 -3.72
C ALA A 138 -4.48 10.37 -4.19
N HIS A 139 -3.29 9.79 -3.94
CA HIS A 139 -2.08 10.25 -4.60
C HIS A 139 -2.16 9.98 -6.12
N GLU A 140 -1.50 10.81 -6.95
CA GLU A 140 -1.53 10.68 -8.41
C GLU A 140 -1.03 9.32 -8.91
N ASN A 141 -0.12 8.68 -8.18
CA ASN A 141 0.39 7.36 -8.50
C ASN A 141 -0.70 6.28 -8.47
N VAL A 142 -1.69 6.39 -7.57
CA VAL A 142 -2.86 5.49 -7.55
C VAL A 142 -3.61 5.59 -8.88
N LEU A 143 -3.91 6.82 -9.32
CA LEU A 143 -4.57 7.04 -10.63
C LEU A 143 -3.71 6.53 -11.79
N THR A 144 -2.40 6.76 -11.74
CA THR A 144 -1.46 6.26 -12.76
C THR A 144 -1.50 4.75 -12.86
N ARG A 145 -1.53 4.03 -11.73
CA ARG A 145 -1.63 2.57 -11.70
C ARG A 145 -2.99 2.07 -12.21
N LEU A 146 -4.08 2.72 -11.79
CA LEU A 146 -5.43 2.36 -12.22
C LEU A 146 -5.67 2.62 -13.72
N SER A 147 -5.06 3.66 -14.28
CA SER A 147 -5.20 4.02 -15.69
C SER A 147 -4.28 3.23 -16.63
N ALA A 148 -3.26 2.55 -16.08
CA ALA A 148 -2.39 1.68 -16.87
C ALA A 148 -3.16 0.48 -17.42
N PRO A 149 -2.78 -0.06 -18.60
CA PRO A 149 -3.36 -1.30 -19.11
C PRO A 149 -3.21 -2.42 -18.06
N PRO A 150 -4.27 -3.17 -17.76
CA PRO A 150 -4.19 -4.23 -16.77
C PRO A 150 -3.25 -5.37 -17.25
N PRO A 151 -2.63 -6.12 -16.32
CA PRO A 151 -1.89 -7.31 -16.68
C PRO A 151 -2.73 -8.29 -17.50
N GLN A 152 -2.08 -9.08 -18.35
CA GLN A 152 -2.78 -10.03 -19.21
C GLN A 152 -3.68 -10.97 -18.40
N GLY A 153 -4.96 -11.04 -18.76
CA GLY A 153 -5.96 -11.89 -18.08
C GLY A 153 -6.64 -11.23 -16.88
N GLN A 154 -6.34 -9.98 -16.60
CA GLN A 154 -7.05 -9.17 -15.61
C GLN A 154 -7.97 -8.15 -16.30
N GLU A 155 -9.08 -7.83 -15.65
CA GLU A 155 -9.97 -6.76 -16.09
C GLU A 155 -9.51 -5.40 -15.56
N GLN A 156 -9.73 -4.36 -16.34
CA GLN A 156 -9.52 -2.98 -15.92
C GLN A 156 -10.46 -2.67 -14.74
N VAL A 157 -9.92 -2.05 -13.69
CA VAL A 157 -10.74 -1.51 -12.60
C VAL A 157 -11.74 -0.51 -13.18
N ALA A 158 -13.03 -0.67 -12.87
CA ALA A 158 -14.08 0.18 -13.40
C ALA A 158 -13.81 1.66 -13.08
N PHE A 159 -14.02 2.53 -14.06
CA PHE A 159 -13.74 3.97 -13.95
C PHE A 159 -14.42 4.64 -12.74
N ASP A 160 -15.61 4.18 -12.35
CA ASP A 160 -16.35 4.71 -11.20
C ASP A 160 -15.64 4.48 -9.85
N ASN A 161 -14.65 3.57 -9.80
CA ASN A 161 -13.79 3.36 -8.62
C ASN A 161 -12.54 4.24 -8.61
N TRP A 162 -12.27 5.00 -9.68
CA TRP A 162 -11.05 5.79 -9.77
C TRP A 162 -11.14 7.06 -8.93
N PRO A 163 -10.00 7.61 -8.46
CA PRO A 163 -9.97 8.90 -7.80
C PRO A 163 -10.56 10.00 -8.66
N THR A 164 -11.45 10.81 -8.08
CA THR A 164 -12.02 12.00 -8.72
C THR A 164 -11.21 13.25 -8.43
N GLU A 165 -10.33 13.18 -7.43
CA GLU A 165 -9.40 14.22 -7.03
C GLU A 165 -8.06 13.58 -6.68
N THR A 166 -6.98 14.00 -7.34
CA THR A 166 -5.63 13.54 -7.01
C THR A 166 -4.80 14.68 -6.42
N PHE A 167 -3.80 14.32 -5.61
CA PHE A 167 -2.77 15.25 -5.16
C PHE A 167 -1.39 14.79 -5.62
N ILE A 168 -0.51 15.76 -5.76
CA ILE A 168 0.87 15.61 -6.23
C ILE A 168 1.80 15.96 -5.07
N GLY A 169 2.93 15.27 -4.99
CA GLY A 169 3.95 15.50 -3.95
C GLY A 169 3.56 14.88 -2.61
N ASN A 170 4.24 15.27 -1.55
CA ASN A 170 4.29 14.49 -0.32
C ASN A 170 3.08 14.68 0.60
N LYS A 171 2.21 15.69 0.36
CA LYS A 171 1.12 16.02 1.30
C LYS A 171 -0.06 16.72 0.65
N LYS A 172 -1.27 16.30 1.06
CA LYS A 172 -2.50 17.08 0.96
C LYS A 172 -3.05 17.32 2.36
N GLU A 173 -3.57 18.51 2.60
CA GLU A 173 -4.17 18.88 3.89
C GLU A 173 -5.52 19.51 3.68
N MET A 174 -6.47 19.17 4.54
CA MET A 174 -7.81 19.75 4.54
C MET A 174 -8.30 19.95 5.97
N ILE A 175 -9.15 20.93 6.18
CA ILE A 175 -9.90 21.10 7.43
C ILE A 175 -11.26 20.44 7.26
N PHE A 176 -11.57 19.49 8.11
CA PHE A 176 -12.84 18.79 8.07
C PHE A 176 -13.32 18.40 9.46
N ASN A 177 -14.60 18.63 9.75
CA ASN A 177 -15.19 18.40 11.08
C ASN A 177 -14.42 19.08 12.22
N GLY A 178 -13.84 20.25 11.94
CA GLY A 178 -13.12 21.05 12.93
C GLY A 178 -11.71 20.56 13.27
N GLU A 179 -11.13 19.70 12.42
CA GLU A 179 -9.73 19.27 12.56
C GLU A 179 -8.96 19.28 11.24
N ALA A 180 -7.64 19.34 11.33
CA ALA A 180 -6.76 19.14 10.19
C ALA A 180 -6.65 17.64 9.90
N VAL A 181 -7.03 17.25 8.69
CA VAL A 181 -6.78 15.92 8.13
C VAL A 181 -5.63 16.03 7.16
N GLN A 182 -4.55 15.32 7.41
CA GLN A 182 -3.33 15.30 6.60
C GLN A 182 -3.23 13.95 5.89
N ILE A 183 -3.13 13.99 4.56
CA ILE A 183 -2.88 12.83 3.72
C ILE A 183 -1.42 12.93 3.30
N LEU A 184 -0.58 12.00 3.78
CA LEU A 184 0.87 12.03 3.63
C LEU A 184 1.27 10.88 2.71
N HIS A 185 1.93 11.21 1.60
CA HIS A 185 2.41 10.20 0.66
C HIS A 185 3.72 9.59 1.12
N GLU A 186 3.81 8.26 1.03
CA GLU A 186 5.00 7.46 1.35
C GLU A 186 5.49 6.77 0.08
N ASP A 187 6.66 7.21 -0.40
CA ASP A 187 7.21 6.78 -1.68
C ASP A 187 7.77 5.35 -1.63
N ALA A 188 7.43 4.55 -2.64
CA ALA A 188 7.99 3.22 -2.92
C ALA A 188 7.99 2.26 -1.71
N ALA A 189 6.91 2.24 -0.93
CA ALA A 189 6.79 1.45 0.30
C ALA A 189 6.09 0.09 0.07
N HIS A 190 4.79 -0.04 0.39
CA HIS A 190 3.97 -1.19 0.01
C HIS A 190 3.69 -1.17 -1.50
N THR A 191 3.29 0.01 -1.99
CA THR A 191 3.24 0.42 -3.40
C THR A 191 3.98 1.74 -3.59
N ASP A 192 3.91 2.36 -4.77
CA ASP A 192 4.41 3.72 -4.99
C ASP A 192 3.33 4.80 -4.84
N GLY A 193 2.10 4.40 -4.50
CA GLY A 193 0.97 5.31 -4.31
C GLY A 193 0.50 5.44 -2.86
N ASP A 194 1.22 4.85 -1.92
CA ASP A 194 0.79 4.74 -0.54
C ASP A 194 0.61 6.09 0.15
N SER A 195 -0.41 6.18 0.99
CA SER A 195 -0.69 7.37 1.79
C SER A 195 -1.13 7.02 3.21
N LEU A 196 -0.60 7.75 4.18
CA LEU A 196 -1.07 7.80 5.57
C LEU A 196 -2.15 8.88 5.69
N VAL A 197 -3.15 8.66 6.53
CA VAL A 197 -4.16 9.67 6.83
C VAL A 197 -4.12 9.99 8.32
N MET A 198 -3.60 11.18 8.67
CA MET A 198 -3.47 11.65 10.04
C MET A 198 -4.60 12.60 10.40
N PHE A 199 -5.35 12.26 11.45
CA PHE A 199 -6.40 13.07 12.06
C PHE A 199 -5.83 13.76 13.30
N ARG A 200 -5.42 15.02 13.12
CA ARG A 200 -4.58 15.75 14.08
C ARG A 200 -5.19 15.96 15.46
N ARG A 201 -6.49 16.26 15.50
CA ARG A 201 -7.19 16.50 16.77
C ARG A 201 -7.58 15.22 17.48
N ASN A 202 -7.99 14.22 16.71
CA ASN A 202 -8.32 12.90 17.23
C ASN A 202 -7.09 12.10 17.64
N ASP A 203 -5.90 12.50 17.18
CA ASP A 203 -4.63 11.78 17.35
C ASP A 203 -4.71 10.34 16.87
N VAL A 204 -5.17 10.16 15.62
CA VAL A 204 -5.39 8.88 14.96
C VAL A 204 -4.71 8.88 13.60
N ILE A 205 -4.01 7.79 13.28
CA ILE A 205 -3.40 7.55 11.96
C ILE A 205 -4.05 6.32 11.32
N SER A 206 -4.58 6.45 10.10
CA SER A 206 -4.94 5.33 9.24
C SER A 206 -3.80 5.07 8.26
N THR A 207 -3.27 3.85 8.23
CA THR A 207 -2.00 3.56 7.56
C THR A 207 -2.15 2.83 6.23
N GLY A 208 -3.35 2.33 5.88
CA GLY A 208 -3.41 1.34 4.82
C GLY A 208 -2.41 0.20 5.09
N ASP A 209 -1.92 -0.42 4.04
CA ASP A 209 -1.03 -1.59 4.13
C ASP A 209 0.44 -1.27 4.43
N LEU A 210 0.73 -0.01 4.78
CA LEU A 210 2.02 0.35 5.37
C LEU A 210 2.23 -0.27 6.76
N PHE A 211 1.13 -0.69 7.41
CA PHE A 211 1.19 -1.41 8.66
C PHE A 211 0.04 -2.43 8.77
N THR A 212 0.35 -3.64 9.23
CA THR A 212 -0.60 -4.72 9.48
C THR A 212 -0.22 -5.49 10.72
N THR A 213 -1.21 -6.08 11.42
CA THR A 213 -0.95 -6.88 12.63
C THR A 213 -1.06 -8.39 12.40
N VAL A 214 -1.41 -8.83 11.19
CA VAL A 214 -1.82 -10.22 10.91
C VAL A 214 -0.95 -10.98 9.92
N MET A 215 0.01 -10.31 9.26
CA MET A 215 0.85 -10.93 8.23
C MET A 215 2.21 -10.21 8.11
N TYR A 216 3.15 -10.83 7.41
CA TYR A 216 4.36 -10.16 6.97
C TYR A 216 4.06 -9.03 5.99
N PRO A 217 4.96 -8.02 5.87
CA PRO A 217 4.81 -6.96 4.87
C PRO A 217 4.58 -7.52 3.47
N PHE A 218 3.55 -7.04 2.81
CA PHE A 218 3.40 -7.25 1.38
C PHE A 218 4.15 -6.12 0.66
N ILE A 219 5.19 -6.47 -0.08
CA ILE A 219 5.97 -5.54 -0.90
C ILE A 219 5.57 -5.78 -2.34
N ASP A 220 4.72 -4.92 -2.89
CA ASP A 220 4.24 -5.07 -4.25
C ASP A 220 5.22 -4.43 -5.25
N GLU A 221 6.23 -5.22 -5.67
CA GLU A 221 7.24 -4.78 -6.63
C GLU A 221 6.60 -4.37 -7.99
N ALA A 222 5.48 -4.97 -8.38
CA ALA A 222 4.81 -4.64 -9.63
C ALA A 222 4.21 -3.23 -9.60
N ASN A 223 3.78 -2.77 -8.43
CA ASN A 223 3.30 -1.42 -8.18
C ASN A 223 4.34 -0.53 -7.49
N GLY A 224 5.63 -0.85 -7.60
CA GLY A 224 6.73 0.02 -7.18
C GLY A 224 7.14 -0.11 -5.71
N GLY A 225 6.62 -1.07 -4.97
CA GLY A 225 6.95 -1.30 -3.56
C GLY A 225 8.39 -1.77 -3.33
N THR A 226 8.99 -1.32 -2.22
CA THR A 226 10.33 -1.74 -1.79
C THR A 226 10.40 -1.94 -0.29
N ILE A 227 11.25 -2.89 0.16
CA ILE A 227 11.44 -3.13 1.60
C ILE A 227 12.06 -1.92 2.30
N ASN A 228 12.94 -1.17 1.65
CA ASN A 228 13.53 0.02 2.24
C ASN A 228 12.51 1.15 2.37
N GLY A 229 11.69 1.40 1.34
CA GLY A 229 10.58 2.34 1.39
C GLY A 229 9.56 1.95 2.46
N TYR A 230 9.22 0.66 2.56
CA TYR A 230 8.31 0.16 3.58
C TYR A 230 8.82 0.46 5.01
N ILE A 231 10.10 0.20 5.28
CA ILE A 231 10.71 0.53 6.58
C ILE A 231 10.74 2.04 6.81
N ASN A 232 10.99 2.85 5.78
CA ASN A 232 10.92 4.30 5.88
C ASN A 232 9.51 4.78 6.22
N ALA A 233 8.47 4.22 5.59
CA ALA A 233 7.09 4.53 5.92
C ALA A 233 6.71 4.15 7.35
N LEU A 234 7.18 3.00 7.86
CA LEU A 234 7.01 2.65 9.28
C LEU A 234 7.71 3.66 10.22
N ASN A 235 8.89 4.17 9.85
CA ASN A 235 9.54 5.23 10.61
C ASN A 235 8.75 6.54 10.53
N ALA A 236 8.17 6.89 9.36
CA ALA A 236 7.31 8.07 9.22
C ALA A 236 6.05 7.97 10.12
N ILE A 237 5.45 6.78 10.25
CA ILE A 237 4.36 6.54 11.21
C ILE A 237 4.86 6.82 12.63
N LEU A 238 6.03 6.30 13.02
CA LEU A 238 6.60 6.50 14.37
C LEU A 238 6.95 7.97 14.64
N ASP A 239 7.39 8.72 13.64
CA ASP A 239 7.66 10.16 13.76
C ASP A 239 6.37 10.99 14.01
N LEU A 240 5.21 10.45 13.65
CA LEU A 240 3.90 11.07 13.86
C LEU A 240 3.23 10.62 15.16
N THR A 241 3.61 9.46 15.72
CA THR A 241 2.97 8.90 16.91
C THR A 241 3.51 9.51 18.19
N VAL A 242 2.67 9.49 19.21
CA VAL A 242 3.04 9.80 20.60
C VAL A 242 2.71 8.60 21.45
N ALA A 243 3.71 8.13 22.21
CA ALA A 243 3.55 6.96 23.05
C ALA A 243 2.52 7.20 24.18
N SER A 244 1.76 6.18 24.53
CA SER A 244 0.71 6.23 25.58
C SER A 244 1.22 6.62 26.96
N ASN A 245 2.51 6.41 27.24
CA ASN A 245 3.15 6.81 28.51
C ASN A 245 3.58 8.29 28.53
N VAL A 246 3.54 8.97 27.40
CA VAL A 246 3.87 10.40 27.27
C VAL A 246 2.62 11.26 27.24
N ASN A 247 1.57 10.76 26.56
CA ASN A 247 0.28 11.44 26.46
C ASN A 247 -0.84 10.46 26.81
N GLU A 248 -1.85 10.92 27.53
CA GLU A 248 -2.98 10.09 27.94
C GLU A 248 -3.66 9.47 26.72
N GLY A 249 -3.59 8.14 26.61
CA GLY A 249 -4.11 7.34 25.50
C GLY A 249 -3.13 7.13 24.35
N GLY A 250 -2.16 8.04 24.11
CA GLY A 250 -1.24 7.96 22.97
C GLY A 250 -1.92 8.07 21.63
N THR A 251 -1.14 8.06 20.54
CA THR A 251 -1.67 8.02 19.17
C THR A 251 -2.25 6.65 18.85
N MET A 252 -3.48 6.60 18.38
CA MET A 252 -4.12 5.37 17.90
C MET A 252 -3.77 5.12 16.44
N VAL A 253 -3.38 3.88 16.11
CA VAL A 253 -2.99 3.48 14.77
C VAL A 253 -3.98 2.46 14.21
N ILE A 254 -4.65 2.82 13.12
CA ILE A 254 -5.55 1.94 12.36
C ILE A 254 -4.74 1.29 11.25
N PRO A 255 -4.42 -0.03 11.34
CA PRO A 255 -3.69 -0.74 10.30
C PRO A 255 -4.56 -1.00 9.08
N GLY A 256 -3.96 -1.32 7.92
CA GLY A 256 -4.69 -1.80 6.76
C GLY A 256 -5.42 -3.11 7.07
N HIS A 257 -4.78 -4.01 7.81
CA HIS A 257 -5.39 -5.28 8.24
C HIS A 257 -5.10 -5.58 9.70
N GLY A 258 -6.11 -6.10 10.39
CA GLY A 258 -6.01 -6.58 11.77
C GLY A 258 -6.60 -5.62 12.79
N ARG A 259 -6.05 -5.62 14.00
CA ARG A 259 -6.62 -4.91 15.15
C ARG A 259 -6.13 -3.47 15.26
N LEU A 260 -6.95 -2.64 15.92
CA LEU A 260 -6.53 -1.31 16.37
C LEU A 260 -5.23 -1.42 17.21
N SER A 261 -4.29 -0.52 16.99
CA SER A 261 -2.91 -0.58 17.43
C SER A 261 -2.45 0.77 17.99
N ASP A 262 -1.21 0.78 18.49
CA ASP A 262 -0.52 1.94 19.02
C ASP A 262 0.93 2.01 18.50
N GLU A 263 1.70 2.98 18.99
CA GLU A 263 3.11 3.16 18.63
C GLU A 263 3.95 1.90 18.89
N GLN A 264 3.73 1.21 20.03
CA GLN A 264 4.51 0.03 20.39
C GLN A 264 4.36 -1.11 19.38
N ASP A 265 3.14 -1.33 18.87
CA ASP A 265 2.89 -2.31 17.83
C ASP A 265 3.64 -1.98 16.53
N VAL A 266 3.70 -0.70 16.16
CA VAL A 266 4.43 -0.24 14.97
C VAL A 266 5.94 -0.41 15.17
N ILE A 267 6.48 -0.11 16.36
CA ILE A 267 7.89 -0.34 16.70
C ILE A 267 8.26 -1.81 16.50
N GLU A 268 7.46 -2.73 17.08
CA GLU A 268 7.73 -4.17 16.98
C GLU A 268 7.70 -4.66 15.52
N TYR A 269 6.77 -4.15 14.73
CA TYR A 269 6.65 -4.51 13.31
C TYR A 269 7.79 -3.94 12.46
N ARG A 270 8.17 -2.67 12.69
CA ARG A 270 9.31 -2.02 12.04
C ARG A 270 10.62 -2.74 12.36
N ASP A 271 10.83 -3.12 13.62
CA ASP A 271 12.02 -3.82 14.05
C ASP A 271 12.09 -5.21 13.42
N MET A 272 10.98 -5.93 13.35
CA MET A 272 10.90 -7.21 12.63
C MET A 272 11.32 -7.04 11.17
N ALA A 273 10.72 -6.12 10.44
CA ALA A 273 11.02 -5.89 9.02
C ALA A 273 12.50 -5.50 8.81
N THR A 274 13.04 -4.63 9.67
CA THR A 274 14.44 -4.18 9.64
C THR A 274 15.41 -5.34 9.89
N ILE A 275 15.17 -6.13 10.93
CA ILE A 275 16.04 -7.24 11.31
C ILE A 275 16.04 -8.32 10.21
N VAL A 276 14.87 -8.67 9.66
CA VAL A 276 14.77 -9.67 8.59
C VAL A 276 15.49 -9.17 7.34
N ARG A 277 15.28 -7.91 6.92
CA ARG A 277 16.00 -7.30 5.80
C ARG A 277 17.51 -7.34 6.02
N ASP A 278 18.01 -6.97 7.18
CA ASP A 278 19.43 -6.88 7.45
C ASP A 278 20.11 -8.26 7.54
N ARG A 279 19.42 -9.27 8.10
CA ARG A 279 19.85 -10.68 8.03
C ARG A 279 20.02 -11.13 6.57
N ILE A 280 19.00 -10.87 5.73
CA ILE A 280 19.03 -11.27 4.31
C ILE A 280 20.11 -10.50 3.56
N ARG A 281 20.25 -9.19 3.80
CA ARG A 281 21.31 -8.35 3.22
C ARG A 281 22.70 -8.93 3.52
N GLU A 282 22.94 -9.35 4.74
CA GLU A 282 24.21 -9.96 5.14
C GLU A 282 24.45 -11.31 4.42
N TYR A 283 23.41 -12.15 4.27
CA TYR A 283 23.53 -13.40 3.51
C TYR A 283 23.81 -13.14 2.02
N VAL A 284 23.18 -12.15 1.41
CA VAL A 284 23.44 -11.72 0.03
C VAL A 284 24.87 -11.19 -0.12
N LYS A 285 25.39 -10.42 0.83
CA LYS A 285 26.81 -9.97 0.83
C LYS A 285 27.78 -11.16 0.83
N ARG A 286 27.49 -12.21 1.56
CA ARG A 286 28.27 -13.46 1.61
C ARG A 286 28.11 -14.33 0.37
N GLY A 287 27.29 -13.95 -0.61
CA GLY A 287 27.08 -14.69 -1.86
C GLY A 287 26.18 -15.91 -1.73
N MET A 288 25.36 -16.01 -0.69
CA MET A 288 24.39 -17.09 -0.53
C MET A 288 23.31 -17.03 -1.60
N THR A 289 22.88 -18.19 -2.11
CA THR A 289 21.72 -18.28 -3.02
C THR A 289 20.41 -18.11 -2.26
N LEU A 290 19.31 -17.81 -2.97
CA LEU A 290 17.98 -17.71 -2.38
C LEU A 290 17.59 -18.94 -1.56
N ASP A 291 17.82 -20.14 -2.10
CA ASP A 291 17.52 -21.41 -1.40
C ASP A 291 18.32 -21.55 -0.09
N GLN A 292 19.61 -21.16 -0.12
CA GLN A 292 20.44 -21.16 1.08
C GLN A 292 19.94 -20.15 2.11
N VAL A 293 19.44 -18.99 1.68
CA VAL A 293 18.86 -17.97 2.58
C VAL A 293 17.54 -18.46 3.17
N LYS A 294 16.64 -19.03 2.36
CA LYS A 294 15.39 -19.65 2.85
C LYS A 294 15.66 -20.75 3.87
N ALA A 295 16.68 -21.61 3.63
CA ALA A 295 17.08 -22.65 4.57
C ALA A 295 17.60 -22.10 5.92
N LYS A 296 18.06 -20.84 5.99
CA LYS A 296 18.44 -20.16 7.24
C LYS A 296 17.25 -19.67 8.06
N LYS A 297 16.05 -19.66 7.48
CA LYS A 297 14.81 -19.22 8.13
C LYS A 297 14.94 -17.85 8.83
N PRO A 298 15.31 -16.78 8.11
CA PRO A 298 15.58 -15.48 8.73
C PRO A 298 14.38 -14.84 9.45
N THR A 299 13.18 -15.33 9.18
CA THR A 299 11.90 -14.90 9.76
C THR A 299 11.46 -15.69 10.99
N LEU A 300 12.15 -16.78 11.35
CA LEU A 300 11.69 -17.81 12.32
C LEU A 300 11.17 -17.22 13.65
N ASP A 301 11.78 -16.13 14.14
CA ASP A 301 11.42 -15.50 15.40
C ASP A 301 9.97 -14.95 15.40
N TRP A 302 9.43 -14.66 14.20
CA TRP A 302 8.13 -14.05 13.99
C TRP A 302 7.12 -14.93 13.24
N ASP A 303 7.54 -16.11 12.74
CA ASP A 303 6.67 -16.99 11.94
C ASP A 303 5.39 -17.39 12.68
N ARG A 304 5.46 -17.53 14.02
CA ARG A 304 4.28 -17.82 14.85
C ARG A 304 3.25 -16.70 14.83
N ARG A 305 3.69 -15.44 14.70
CA ARG A 305 2.81 -14.27 14.73
C ARG A 305 2.27 -13.91 13.34
N TYR A 306 3.13 -13.98 12.31
CA TYR A 306 2.82 -13.47 10.98
C TYR A 306 2.82 -14.53 9.88
N GLY A 307 3.39 -15.71 10.12
CA GLY A 307 3.64 -16.72 9.08
C GLY A 307 2.40 -17.41 8.51
N ASP A 308 1.28 -17.36 9.23
CA ASP A 308 0.01 -17.94 8.76
C ASP A 308 -0.80 -16.95 7.91
N GLY A 309 -0.41 -15.67 7.86
CA GLY A 309 -1.04 -14.63 7.06
C GLY A 309 -0.97 -14.86 5.55
N PHE A 310 -1.48 -13.91 4.77
CA PHE A 310 -1.46 -13.95 3.31
C PHE A 310 -0.03 -14.04 2.75
N ILE A 311 0.88 -13.24 3.27
CA ILE A 311 2.30 -13.28 2.91
C ILE A 311 3.02 -14.32 3.75
N LYS A 312 3.45 -15.40 3.09
CA LYS A 312 4.18 -16.50 3.75
C LYS A 312 5.64 -16.14 3.99
N PRO A 313 6.31 -16.74 5.01
CA PRO A 313 7.71 -16.47 5.33
C PRO A 313 8.65 -16.53 4.12
N ASP A 314 8.54 -17.57 3.31
CA ASP A 314 9.40 -17.76 2.13
C ASP A 314 9.16 -16.71 1.04
N ALA A 315 7.94 -16.22 0.88
CA ALA A 315 7.61 -15.15 -0.06
C ALA A 315 8.19 -13.82 0.41
N PHE A 316 8.07 -13.50 1.70
CA PHE A 316 8.70 -12.31 2.29
C PHE A 316 10.23 -12.34 2.19
N VAL A 317 10.85 -13.50 2.46
CA VAL A 317 12.31 -13.69 2.28
C VAL A 317 12.71 -13.49 0.82
N GLU A 318 11.93 -14.01 -0.12
CA GLU A 318 12.25 -13.95 -1.55
C GLU A 318 12.23 -12.52 -2.10
N VAL A 319 11.21 -11.72 -1.79
CA VAL A 319 11.13 -10.32 -2.25
C VAL A 319 12.31 -9.51 -1.70
N ILE A 320 12.63 -9.66 -0.42
CA ILE A 320 13.78 -8.96 0.17
C ILE A 320 15.10 -9.42 -0.46
N TYR A 321 15.28 -10.72 -0.65
CA TYR A 321 16.50 -11.26 -1.28
C TYR A 321 16.71 -10.67 -2.67
N LYS A 322 15.68 -10.62 -3.51
CA LYS A 322 15.75 -10.05 -4.86
C LYS A 322 16.20 -8.60 -4.83
N GLN A 323 15.61 -7.79 -3.96
CA GLN A 323 15.95 -6.37 -3.84
C GLN A 323 17.38 -6.17 -3.32
N MET A 324 17.79 -6.90 -2.27
CA MET A 324 19.17 -6.80 -1.75
C MET A 324 20.21 -7.29 -2.76
N ALA A 325 19.89 -8.31 -3.56
CA ALA A 325 20.76 -8.80 -4.62
C ALA A 325 20.91 -7.78 -5.76
N ALA A 326 19.82 -7.10 -6.13
CA ALA A 326 19.83 -6.03 -7.12
C ALA A 326 20.65 -4.82 -6.63
N GLU A 327 20.47 -4.40 -5.37
CA GLU A 327 21.30 -3.33 -4.76
C GLU A 327 22.79 -3.66 -4.79
N LYS A 328 23.16 -4.90 -4.41
CA LYS A 328 24.55 -5.37 -4.46
C LYS A 328 25.11 -5.33 -5.88
N ALA A 329 24.34 -5.76 -6.87
CA ALA A 329 24.76 -5.74 -8.26
C ALA A 329 24.97 -4.30 -8.79
N ALA A 330 24.08 -3.36 -8.43
CA ALA A 330 24.19 -1.95 -8.79
C ALA A 330 25.37 -1.25 -8.14
N ALA A 331 25.75 -1.66 -6.92
CA ALA A 331 26.91 -1.12 -6.20
C ALA A 331 28.27 -1.70 -6.68
N ALA A 332 28.28 -2.75 -7.52
CA ALA A 332 29.50 -3.34 -8.05
C ALA A 332 30.16 -2.39 -9.07
N PRO A 333 31.51 -2.18 -9.01
CA PRO A 333 32.17 -1.32 -9.98
C PRO A 333 32.02 -1.88 -11.40
N ALA A 334 31.76 -1.00 -12.35
CA ALA A 334 31.68 -1.36 -13.77
C ALA A 334 32.93 -2.15 -14.20
N PRO A 335 32.80 -3.24 -14.98
CA PRO A 335 33.95 -3.99 -15.44
C PRO A 335 34.91 -3.06 -16.19
N ALA A 336 36.17 -3.03 -15.75
CA ALA A 336 37.21 -2.23 -16.39
C ALA A 336 37.25 -2.57 -17.89
N THR A 337 36.95 -1.63 -18.73
CA THR A 337 37.13 -1.75 -20.19
C THR A 337 38.60 -2.04 -20.46
N LYS A 338 38.91 -3.27 -20.89
CA LYS A 338 40.26 -3.61 -21.36
C LYS A 338 40.59 -2.64 -22.49
N GLY A 339 41.49 -1.69 -22.22
CA GLY A 339 41.99 -0.75 -23.21
C GLY A 339 42.55 -1.52 -24.38
N LYS A 340 42.10 -1.23 -25.61
CA LYS A 340 42.69 -1.72 -26.83
C LYS A 340 44.18 -1.29 -26.83
N ALA A 341 45.06 -2.30 -26.79
CA ALA A 341 46.51 -2.07 -26.99
C ALA A 341 46.68 -1.36 -28.33
N GLN A 342 47.20 -0.13 -28.30
CA GLN A 342 47.66 0.56 -29.47
C GLN A 342 48.91 -0.20 -30.04
N THR A 343 48.72 -0.87 -31.13
CA THR A 343 49.85 -1.36 -31.92
C THR A 343 50.61 -0.16 -32.49
N LYS A 344 51.78 0.10 -31.94
CA LYS A 344 52.73 1.02 -32.55
C LYS A 344 53.17 0.44 -33.90
N SER A 345 52.76 1.05 -34.99
CA SER A 345 53.33 0.83 -36.30
C SER A 345 54.76 1.39 -36.31
N LYS A 346 55.75 0.55 -36.48
CA LYS A 346 57.11 0.96 -36.82
C LYS A 346 57.09 1.49 -38.27
N GLY A 347 57.23 2.79 -38.45
CA GLY A 347 57.61 3.34 -39.75
C GLY A 347 59.05 2.97 -40.06
N SER A 348 59.25 2.26 -41.14
CA SER A 348 60.54 2.08 -41.81
C SER A 348 60.84 3.31 -42.61
N GLY A 349 61.96 3.94 -42.35
CA GLY A 349 62.47 5.03 -43.14
C GLY A 349 63.07 4.54 -44.46
N GLU A 350 63.01 5.39 -45.46
CA GLU A 350 64.01 5.69 -46.48
C GLU A 350 63.86 7.19 -46.87
#